data_2ab3fb57bb4dea5d0c9dd9016663b8ae
#
_entry.id   2ab3fb57bb4dea5d0c9dd9016663b8ae
#
_cell.length_a   1.000
_cell.length_b   1.000
_cell.length_c   1.000
_cell.angle_alpha   90.00
_cell.angle_beta   90.00
_cell.angle_gamma   90.00
#
_symmetry.space_group_name_H-M   'P 1'
#
loop_
_entity.id
_entity.type
_entity.pdbx_description
1 polymer ?
#
loop_
_entity_poly.entity_id
_entity_poly.type
_entity_poly.pdbx_seq_one_letter_code
_entity_poly.pdbx_strand_id
1 'polypeptide(L)'
;MLRMMLAADELAPNNPEELPATGYVVRNFYRWNYNTWMADSVEHTSKAFLGLTINCAHCHDHKYDPISQEDYFSFRAFFEPIEIRHDRVPGEPDPGPYPKYVYGSAYKPITSGMVRIFDEKLDAETFLYTRGESRNVVPGRPPLPPAPPRFLSRGPFTVEPV
;
A
#
# COMPACT_ATOMS: atom_id res chain seq x y z
N MET A 1 -8.64 -7.30 14.38
CA MET A 1 -9.29 -7.13 13.08
C MET A 1 -8.62 -6.04 12.23
N LEU A 2 -8.60 -4.74 12.59
CA LEU A 2 -7.98 -3.69 11.77
C LEU A 2 -6.52 -3.98 11.36
N ARG A 3 -5.67 -4.36 12.32
CA ARG A 3 -4.27 -4.71 12.03
C ARG A 3 -4.14 -5.81 10.98
N MET A 4 -5.01 -6.83 11.04
CA MET A 4 -5.03 -7.93 10.05
C MET A 4 -5.54 -7.48 8.67
N MET A 5 -6.41 -6.49 8.61
CA MET A 5 -6.86 -5.94 7.32
C MET A 5 -5.75 -5.20 6.57
N LEU A 6 -4.77 -4.66 7.29
CA LEU A 6 -3.68 -3.87 6.71
C LEU A 6 -2.35 -4.62 6.60
N ALA A 7 -2.10 -5.62 7.47
CA ALA A 7 -0.79 -6.24 7.62
C ALA A 7 -0.87 -7.71 8.11
N ALA A 8 -1.87 -8.49 7.71
CA ALA A 8 -1.92 -9.90 8.13
C ALA A 8 -0.84 -10.74 7.45
N ASP A 9 -0.37 -10.33 6.30
CA ASP A 9 0.75 -10.95 5.59
C ASP A 9 2.06 -10.86 6.38
N GLU A 10 2.26 -9.81 7.17
CA GLU A 10 3.41 -9.64 8.06
C GLU A 10 3.16 -10.25 9.46
N LEU A 11 1.98 -9.96 10.04
CA LEU A 11 1.68 -10.32 11.43
C LEU A 11 1.31 -11.79 11.61
N ALA A 12 0.79 -12.44 10.58
CA ALA A 12 0.31 -13.82 10.60
C ALA A 12 0.50 -14.51 9.24
N PRO A 13 1.71 -14.54 8.66
CA PRO A 13 1.96 -14.96 7.26
C PRO A 13 1.54 -16.40 6.96
N ASN A 14 1.46 -17.24 7.97
CA ASN A 14 1.11 -18.65 7.85
C ASN A 14 -0.29 -19.00 8.40
N ASN A 15 -1.08 -17.99 8.81
CA ASN A 15 -2.41 -18.24 9.37
C ASN A 15 -3.50 -18.09 8.29
N PRO A 16 -4.08 -19.22 7.81
CA PRO A 16 -5.08 -19.21 6.76
C PRO A 16 -6.40 -18.54 7.17
N GLU A 17 -6.66 -18.40 8.46
CA GLU A 17 -7.89 -17.76 8.96
C GLU A 17 -7.77 -16.22 8.98
N GLU A 18 -6.56 -15.69 9.13
CA GLU A 18 -6.31 -14.25 9.24
C GLU A 18 -5.88 -13.61 7.92
N LEU A 19 -5.14 -14.32 7.08
CA LEU A 19 -4.69 -13.81 5.78
C LEU A 19 -5.80 -13.25 4.87
N PRO A 20 -7.03 -13.81 4.85
CA PRO A 20 -8.13 -13.25 4.06
C PRO A 20 -8.50 -11.82 4.43
N ALA A 21 -8.13 -11.36 5.62
CA ALA A 21 -8.39 -9.99 6.04
C ALA A 21 -7.67 -8.96 5.15
N THR A 22 -6.51 -9.31 4.56
CA THR A 22 -5.78 -8.46 3.60
C THR A 22 -6.60 -8.18 2.33
N GLY A 23 -7.65 -8.93 2.09
CA GLY A 23 -8.65 -8.64 1.06
C GLY A 23 -9.22 -7.22 1.11
N TYR A 24 -9.11 -6.55 2.27
CA TYR A 24 -9.44 -5.13 2.40
C TYR A 24 -8.60 -4.26 1.44
N VAL A 25 -7.28 -4.48 1.38
CA VAL A 25 -6.38 -3.74 0.47
C VAL A 25 -6.48 -4.27 -0.95
N VAL A 26 -6.59 -5.61 -1.11
CA VAL A 26 -6.72 -6.26 -2.42
C VAL A 26 -7.93 -5.76 -3.20
N ARG A 27 -9.08 -5.53 -2.54
CA ARG A 27 -10.34 -5.15 -3.21
C ARG A 27 -10.25 -3.87 -4.06
N ASN A 28 -9.30 -3.00 -3.77
CA ASN A 28 -9.09 -1.75 -4.50
C ASN A 28 -8.08 -1.91 -5.64
N PHE A 29 -7.57 -3.13 -5.85
CA PHE A 29 -6.55 -3.39 -6.87
C PHE A 29 -7.05 -3.00 -8.26
N TYR A 30 -6.26 -2.13 -8.91
CA TYR A 30 -6.50 -1.74 -10.28
C TYR A 30 -5.30 -2.09 -11.15
N ARG A 31 -5.41 -3.18 -11.88
CA ARG A 31 -4.33 -3.81 -12.66
C ARG A 31 -3.61 -2.85 -13.63
N TRP A 32 -4.33 -1.89 -14.18
CA TRP A 32 -3.81 -1.05 -15.25
C TRP A 32 -3.11 0.21 -14.75
N ASN A 33 -3.26 0.57 -13.49
CA ASN A 33 -2.66 1.75 -12.92
C ASN A 33 -2.37 1.57 -11.43
N TYR A 34 -1.12 1.27 -11.12
CA TYR A 34 -0.65 1.13 -9.75
C TYR A 34 -0.93 2.37 -8.89
N ASN A 35 -0.77 3.58 -9.47
CA ASN A 35 -1.03 4.82 -8.72
C ASN A 35 -2.50 4.99 -8.32
N THR A 36 -3.43 4.50 -9.14
CA THR A 36 -4.85 4.46 -8.77
C THR A 36 -5.07 3.55 -7.57
N TRP A 37 -4.51 2.34 -7.59
CA TRP A 37 -4.63 1.42 -6.45
C TRP A 37 -4.05 2.02 -5.16
N MET A 38 -2.87 2.66 -5.23
CA MET A 38 -2.26 3.34 -4.08
C MET A 38 -3.12 4.49 -3.58
N ALA A 39 -3.66 5.31 -4.47
CA ALA A 39 -4.55 6.41 -4.11
C ALA A 39 -5.83 5.91 -3.42
N ASP A 40 -6.44 4.85 -3.94
CA ASP A 40 -7.63 4.23 -3.36
C ASP A 40 -7.32 3.62 -1.98
N SER A 41 -6.14 2.99 -1.83
CA SER A 41 -5.71 2.43 -0.54
C SER A 41 -5.55 3.51 0.53
N VAL A 42 -4.93 4.64 0.18
CA VAL A 42 -4.83 5.82 1.05
C VAL A 42 -6.21 6.38 1.40
N GLU A 43 -7.04 6.63 0.39
CA GLU A 43 -8.35 7.23 0.56
C GLU A 43 -9.26 6.38 1.45
N HIS A 44 -9.38 5.08 1.15
CA HIS A 44 -10.27 4.20 1.88
C HIS A 44 -9.78 3.96 3.30
N THR A 45 -8.46 3.79 3.50
CA THR A 45 -7.90 3.59 4.84
C THR A 45 -8.09 4.82 5.71
N SER A 46 -7.80 6.01 5.19
CA SER A 46 -7.98 7.25 5.93
C SER A 46 -9.44 7.54 6.27
N LYS A 47 -10.36 7.33 5.33
CA LYS A 47 -11.79 7.53 5.56
C LYS A 47 -12.36 6.52 6.55
N ALA A 48 -12.05 5.23 6.38
CA ALA A 48 -12.63 4.17 7.17
C ALA A 48 -12.14 4.15 8.62
N PHE A 49 -10.86 4.46 8.86
CA PHE A 49 -10.24 4.25 10.16
C PHE A 49 -9.82 5.53 10.87
N LEU A 50 -9.61 6.62 10.14
CA LEU A 50 -9.22 7.91 10.72
C LEU A 50 -10.31 8.96 10.61
N GLY A 51 -11.35 8.73 9.79
CA GLY A 51 -12.40 9.72 9.53
C GLY A 51 -11.89 10.95 8.76
N LEU A 52 -10.79 10.81 8.00
CA LEU A 52 -10.12 11.90 7.30
C LEU A 52 -10.37 11.85 5.80
N THR A 53 -10.53 13.02 5.18
CA THR A 53 -10.63 13.20 3.72
C THR A 53 -9.26 13.53 3.11
N ILE A 54 -8.23 12.74 3.43
CA ILE A 54 -6.84 12.99 3.05
C ILE A 54 -6.60 13.03 1.53
N ASN A 55 -7.48 12.45 0.73
CA ASN A 55 -7.38 12.41 -0.72
C ASN A 55 -7.32 13.78 -1.39
N CYS A 56 -7.87 14.83 -0.78
CA CYS A 56 -7.71 16.21 -1.27
C CYS A 56 -6.24 16.66 -1.27
N ALA A 57 -5.44 16.14 -0.32
CA ALA A 57 -4.02 16.45 -0.20
C ALA A 57 -3.14 15.72 -1.24
N HIS A 58 -3.70 14.91 -2.12
CA HIS A 58 -2.97 14.29 -3.23
C HIS A 58 -2.34 15.33 -4.18
N CYS A 59 -3.06 16.40 -4.50
CA CYS A 59 -2.64 17.39 -5.51
C CYS A 59 -2.06 18.68 -4.92
N HIS A 60 -2.47 19.05 -3.71
CA HIS A 60 -2.08 20.28 -3.00
C HIS A 60 -2.41 20.12 -1.51
N ASP A 61 -1.90 20.97 -0.65
CA ASP A 61 -2.26 20.96 0.77
C ASP A 61 -3.79 21.06 0.95
N HIS A 62 -4.31 20.30 1.92
CA HIS A 62 -5.75 20.27 2.19
C HIS A 62 -6.26 21.67 2.52
N LYS A 63 -7.43 22.04 1.95
CA LYS A 63 -7.92 23.42 2.06
C LYS A 63 -8.32 23.84 3.49
N TYR A 64 -8.82 22.89 4.27
CA TYR A 64 -9.42 23.17 5.59
C TYR A 64 -8.68 22.49 6.73
N ASP A 65 -8.24 21.25 6.52
CA ASP A 65 -7.59 20.45 7.54
C ASP A 65 -6.06 20.64 7.48
N PRO A 66 -5.34 20.48 8.60
CA PRO A 66 -3.90 20.63 8.67
C PRO A 66 -3.16 19.41 8.06
N ILE A 67 -3.52 19.04 6.84
CA ILE A 67 -2.97 17.93 6.08
C ILE A 67 -2.26 18.48 4.87
N SER A 68 -0.94 18.34 4.83
CA SER A 68 -0.14 18.74 3.68
C SER A 68 -0.09 17.67 2.60
N GLN A 69 0.36 18.04 1.41
CA GLN A 69 0.64 17.09 0.35
C GLN A 69 1.75 16.11 0.78
N GLU A 70 2.73 16.56 1.56
CA GLU A 70 3.76 15.69 2.14
C GLU A 70 3.14 14.63 3.08
N ASP A 71 2.17 15.01 3.92
CA ASP A 71 1.48 14.06 4.79
C ASP A 71 0.75 12.98 3.99
N TYR A 72 0.14 13.35 2.86
CA TYR A 72 -0.51 12.39 1.96
C TYR A 72 0.50 11.37 1.40
N PHE A 73 1.63 11.84 0.86
CA PHE A 73 2.61 10.94 0.26
C PHE A 73 3.40 10.14 1.31
N SER A 74 3.67 10.69 2.49
CA SER A 74 4.22 9.93 3.61
C SER A 74 3.26 8.83 4.09
N PHE A 75 1.95 9.09 4.10
CA PHE A 75 0.95 8.08 4.42
C PHE A 75 0.83 7.03 3.30
N ARG A 76 0.92 7.43 2.04
CA ARG A 76 0.97 6.52 0.90
C ARG A 76 2.17 5.58 0.96
N ALA A 77 3.31 6.03 1.48
CA ALA A 77 4.55 5.25 1.56
C ALA A 77 4.39 3.93 2.35
N PHE A 78 3.39 3.81 3.24
CA PHE A 78 3.04 2.53 3.87
C PHE A 78 2.53 1.46 2.89
N PHE A 79 1.96 1.88 1.77
CA PHE A 79 1.39 0.98 0.76
C PHE A 79 2.32 0.76 -0.43
N GLU A 80 3.39 1.54 -0.56
CA GLU A 80 4.28 1.47 -1.73
C GLU A 80 5.00 0.12 -1.89
N PRO A 81 5.38 -0.62 -0.82
CA PRO A 81 6.00 -1.94 -0.95
C PRO A 81 5.09 -3.03 -1.49
N ILE A 82 3.77 -2.90 -1.28
CA ILE A 82 2.83 -4.00 -1.48
C ILE A 82 2.58 -4.36 -2.94
N GLU A 83 2.37 -5.65 -3.16
CA GLU A 83 1.92 -6.24 -4.41
C GLU A 83 0.90 -7.35 -4.11
N ILE A 84 0.23 -7.86 -5.12
CA ILE A 84 -0.74 -8.95 -4.99
C ILE A 84 -0.16 -10.26 -5.49
N ARG A 85 -0.36 -11.32 -4.71
CA ARG A 85 -0.14 -12.69 -5.17
C ARG A 85 -1.32 -13.59 -4.81
N HIS A 86 -1.44 -14.71 -5.53
CA HIS A 86 -2.56 -15.63 -5.38
C HIS A 86 -2.15 -17.11 -5.49
N ASP A 87 -0.85 -17.37 -5.53
CA ASP A 87 -0.27 -18.70 -5.73
C ASP A 87 0.15 -19.39 -4.43
N ARG A 88 0.00 -18.73 -3.27
CA ARG A 88 0.30 -19.35 -1.97
C ARG A 88 -0.90 -20.09 -1.43
N VAL A 89 -0.69 -21.33 -1.04
CA VAL A 89 -1.65 -22.16 -0.31
C VAL A 89 -1.27 -22.11 1.17
N PRO A 90 -2.15 -21.65 2.07
CA PRO A 90 -1.85 -21.62 3.49
C PRO A 90 -1.47 -23.00 4.03
N GLY A 91 -0.37 -23.05 4.80
CA GLY A 91 0.18 -24.30 5.35
C GLY A 91 1.11 -25.07 4.41
N GLU A 92 1.24 -24.69 3.16
CA GLU A 92 2.22 -25.23 2.24
C GLU A 92 3.53 -24.41 2.24
N PRO A 93 4.66 -25.02 1.84
CA PRO A 93 5.93 -24.30 1.68
C PRO A 93 5.77 -23.09 0.75
N ASP A 94 6.54 -22.04 1.01
CA ASP A 94 6.58 -20.86 0.14
C ASP A 94 6.98 -21.28 -1.28
N PRO A 95 6.17 -20.96 -2.32
CA PRO A 95 6.47 -21.28 -3.71
C PRO A 95 7.66 -20.49 -4.28
N GLY A 96 8.29 -19.62 -3.50
CA GLY A 96 9.38 -18.76 -3.90
C GLY A 96 8.91 -17.46 -4.57
N PRO A 97 9.79 -16.77 -5.32
CA PRO A 97 9.46 -15.50 -5.95
C PRO A 97 8.23 -15.61 -6.85
N TYR A 98 7.31 -14.62 -6.74
CA TYR A 98 6.13 -14.58 -7.59
C TYR A 98 6.53 -14.36 -9.05
N PRO A 99 6.10 -15.21 -9.99
CA PRO A 99 6.47 -15.05 -11.39
C PRO A 99 5.86 -13.76 -11.95
N LYS A 100 6.73 -12.84 -12.40
CA LYS A 100 6.27 -11.61 -13.05
C LYS A 100 5.49 -11.92 -14.32
N TYR A 101 4.37 -11.24 -14.50
CA TYR A 101 3.60 -11.35 -15.74
C TYR A 101 4.44 -10.86 -16.92
N VAL A 102 4.61 -11.74 -17.91
CA VAL A 102 5.22 -11.39 -19.19
C VAL A 102 4.11 -11.22 -20.22
N TYR A 103 3.98 -10.04 -20.80
CA TYR A 103 2.98 -9.79 -21.84
C TYR A 103 3.16 -10.74 -23.01
N GLY A 104 2.06 -11.38 -23.42
CA GLY A 104 2.09 -12.39 -24.51
C GLY A 104 2.47 -13.80 -24.07
N SER A 105 2.80 -14.06 -22.80
CA SER A 105 2.94 -15.42 -22.29
C SER A 105 1.57 -16.09 -22.14
N ALA A 106 1.54 -17.42 -22.36
CA ALA A 106 0.32 -18.19 -22.12
C ALA A 106 -0.08 -18.09 -20.63
N TYR A 107 -1.31 -17.67 -20.35
CA TYR A 107 -1.85 -17.64 -19.00
C TYR A 107 -1.99 -19.08 -18.48
N LYS A 108 -1.32 -19.37 -17.39
CA LYS A 108 -1.52 -20.62 -16.64
C LYS A 108 -2.51 -20.32 -15.50
N PRO A 109 -3.71 -20.90 -15.51
CA PRO A 109 -4.65 -20.68 -14.43
C PRO A 109 -4.07 -21.27 -13.13
N ILE A 110 -4.13 -20.49 -12.04
CA ILE A 110 -3.83 -20.96 -10.70
C ILE A 110 -5.12 -21.60 -10.17
N THR A 111 -5.06 -22.87 -9.87
CA THR A 111 -6.23 -23.67 -9.44
C THR A 111 -6.38 -23.74 -7.94
N SER A 112 -5.35 -23.38 -7.20
CA SER A 112 -5.33 -23.35 -5.72
C SER A 112 -4.49 -22.16 -5.26
N GLY A 113 -4.81 -21.62 -4.12
CA GLY A 113 -4.13 -20.48 -3.52
C GLY A 113 -5.12 -19.44 -3.01
N MET A 114 -4.58 -18.42 -2.36
CA MET A 114 -5.34 -17.32 -1.76
C MET A 114 -4.84 -15.99 -2.30
N VAL A 115 -5.75 -15.14 -2.76
CA VAL A 115 -5.39 -13.77 -3.13
C VAL A 115 -5.09 -12.97 -1.87
N ARG A 116 -3.90 -12.41 -1.79
CA ARG A 116 -3.44 -11.61 -0.66
C ARG A 116 -2.41 -10.59 -1.08
N ILE A 117 -2.15 -9.61 -0.23
CA ILE A 117 -1.00 -8.71 -0.37
C ILE A 117 0.28 -9.38 0.15
N PHE A 118 1.40 -8.89 -0.30
CA PHE A 118 2.73 -9.19 0.22
C PHE A 118 3.67 -8.03 -0.13
N ASP A 119 4.75 -7.88 0.63
CA ASP A 119 5.77 -6.88 0.32
C ASP A 119 6.72 -7.40 -0.75
N GLU A 120 6.64 -6.82 -1.96
CA GLU A 120 7.54 -7.14 -3.08
C GLU A 120 8.74 -6.19 -3.12
N LYS A 121 8.52 -4.93 -2.76
CA LYS A 121 9.49 -3.83 -2.98
C LYS A 121 9.86 -3.19 -1.64
N LEU A 122 10.66 -3.89 -0.84
CA LEU A 122 11.09 -3.40 0.47
C LEU A 122 11.89 -2.08 0.42
N ASP A 123 12.46 -1.76 -0.73
CA ASP A 123 13.22 -0.53 -1.02
C ASP A 123 12.39 0.51 -1.80
N ALA A 124 11.07 0.37 -1.84
CA ALA A 124 10.21 1.30 -2.56
C ALA A 124 10.31 2.71 -1.97
N GLU A 125 10.56 3.68 -2.84
CA GLU A 125 10.65 5.09 -2.48
C GLU A 125 9.40 5.84 -2.93
N THR A 126 8.85 6.65 -2.04
CA THR A 126 7.74 7.56 -2.35
C THR A 126 8.26 9.00 -2.45
N PHE A 127 7.91 9.68 -3.51
CA PHE A 127 8.31 11.06 -3.74
C PHE A 127 7.13 12.02 -3.63
N LEU A 128 7.44 13.30 -3.42
CA LEU A 128 6.47 14.36 -3.59
C LEU A 128 6.26 14.63 -5.09
N TYR A 129 5.01 14.66 -5.53
CA TYR A 129 4.69 14.83 -6.95
C TYR A 129 3.96 16.15 -7.19
N THR A 130 4.40 16.90 -8.21
CA THR A 130 3.74 18.13 -8.63
C THR A 130 2.29 17.85 -9.04
N ARG A 131 1.34 18.46 -8.34
CA ARG A 131 -0.11 18.27 -8.55
C ARG A 131 -0.57 16.81 -8.46
N GLY A 132 0.16 15.98 -7.70
CA GLY A 132 -0.15 14.55 -7.55
C GLY A 132 0.17 13.68 -8.78
N GLU A 133 0.74 14.24 -9.83
CA GLU A 133 1.07 13.48 -11.04
C GLU A 133 2.38 12.70 -10.85
N SER A 134 2.28 11.38 -10.75
CA SER A 134 3.38 10.48 -10.41
C SER A 134 4.59 10.52 -11.36
N ARG A 135 4.42 11.09 -12.56
CA ARG A 135 5.53 11.30 -13.52
C ARG A 135 6.34 12.57 -13.23
N ASN A 136 5.80 13.45 -12.40
CA ASN A 136 6.34 14.78 -12.15
C ASN A 136 6.84 14.90 -10.70
N VAL A 137 7.97 14.25 -10.40
CA VAL A 137 8.65 14.38 -9.11
C VAL A 137 9.07 15.84 -8.89
N VAL A 138 8.84 16.36 -7.68
CA VAL A 138 9.30 17.71 -7.31
C VAL A 138 10.83 17.69 -7.21
N PRO A 139 11.55 18.48 -8.03
CA PRO A 139 13.01 18.45 -8.06
C PRO A 139 13.65 18.83 -6.73
N GLY A 140 14.75 18.15 -6.37
CA GLY A 140 15.55 18.48 -5.19
C GLY A 140 14.91 18.08 -3.85
N ARG A 141 13.79 17.36 -3.85
CA ARG A 141 13.18 16.81 -2.64
C ARG A 141 13.61 15.36 -2.46
N PRO A 142 14.04 14.95 -1.25
CA PRO A 142 14.33 13.55 -0.96
C PRO A 142 13.03 12.71 -0.97
N PRO A 143 13.15 11.38 -1.06
CA PRO A 143 12.02 10.49 -0.82
C PRO A 143 11.38 10.74 0.55
N LEU A 144 10.09 10.56 0.63
CA LEU A 144 9.31 10.72 1.86
C LEU A 144 9.21 9.38 2.58
N PRO A 145 9.62 9.30 3.85
CA PRO A 145 9.47 8.09 4.64
C PRO A 145 8.00 7.83 4.97
N PRO A 146 7.62 6.55 5.19
CA PRO A 146 6.28 6.24 5.69
C PRO A 146 6.06 6.90 7.05
N ALA A 147 4.98 7.67 7.15
CA ALA A 147 4.58 8.35 8.38
C ALA A 147 3.06 8.64 8.39
N PRO A 148 2.43 8.64 9.57
CA PRO A 148 1.07 9.16 9.70
C PRO A 148 1.06 10.69 9.49
N PRO A 149 -0.12 11.28 9.16
CA PRO A 149 -0.25 12.73 9.09
C PRO A 149 0.30 13.40 10.34
N ARG A 150 1.08 14.47 10.19
CA ARG A 150 1.86 15.12 11.28
C ARG A 150 0.99 15.54 12.46
N PHE A 151 -0.23 16.00 12.22
CA PHE A 151 -1.13 16.41 13.31
C PHE A 151 -1.64 15.24 14.18
N LEU A 152 -1.51 14.00 13.73
CA LEU A 152 -1.81 12.80 14.51
C LEU A 152 -0.58 12.27 15.28
N SER A 153 0.61 12.69 14.90
CA SER A 153 1.86 12.26 15.53
C SER A 153 2.08 12.99 16.85
N ARG A 154 2.32 12.23 17.93
CA ARG A 154 2.70 12.78 19.24
C ARG A 154 4.23 12.86 19.44
N GLY A 155 5.02 12.54 18.40
CA GLY A 155 6.48 12.52 18.47
C GLY A 155 7.08 11.95 17.18
N PRO A 156 8.40 11.71 17.16
CA PRO A 156 9.07 11.04 16.03
C PRO A 156 8.42 9.70 15.76
N PHE A 157 8.16 9.40 14.48
CA PHE A 157 7.64 8.12 14.03
C PHE A 157 8.78 7.33 13.38
N THR A 158 8.98 6.11 13.83
CA THR A 158 9.92 5.17 13.23
C THR A 158 9.18 3.94 12.78
N VAL A 159 9.48 3.46 11.58
CA VAL A 159 9.02 2.17 11.08
C VAL A 159 10.04 1.12 11.54
N GLU A 160 9.59 0.15 12.30
CA GLU A 160 10.38 -1.01 12.63
C GLU A 160 10.10 -2.08 11.57
N PRO A 161 11.12 -2.57 10.85
CA PRO A 161 10.93 -3.69 9.93
C PRO A 161 10.53 -4.94 10.74
N VAL A 162 9.57 -5.67 10.24
CA VAL A 162 9.10 -6.96 10.80
C VAL A 162 9.95 -8.09 10.29
#